data_363d11077c7da055099e1d22120fa4b7
#
_entry.id   363d11077c7da055099e1d22120fa4b7
#
_cell.length_a   1.000
_cell.length_b   1.000
_cell.length_c   1.000
_cell.angle_alpha   90.00
_cell.angle_beta   90.00
_cell.angle_gamma   90.00
#
_symmetry.space_group_name_H-M   'P 1'
#
loop_
_entity.id
_entity.type
_entity.pdbx_description
1 polymer ?
#
loop_
_entity_poly.entity_id
_entity_poly.type
_entity_poly.pdbx_seq_one_letter_code
_entity_poly.pdbx_strand_id
1 'polypeptide(L)'
;MEEETLLLLAKYHSEISQYTYLLSPDIVKIEFVRDKGNLMQFSEKIGIPAPRTFYAAPSRRFSDNGEEGGKTVAIEGEGGSPSSVPFPAVIKPRISSGSLGIVYVKKKEDLIPSYRRVHERFPFPIIQEWIPDGGGVYGFSALYDEASKVKAAFVHRKLRMYPVQGGPSTLGEGVDHPRLMEMGLALFNALNWVGVGMAEFKVDPRDGIPKLMEINPRFWGSLQLAVASGVDFPYLMLKMANGESFEPILHYAVGKRFRWLLLGDLFHFVNNPNRFHLHPSFFDFFDPNTFYDVISKDDPLPFLGSMATLSTFLYDREMKRFLER
;
A
#
# COMPACT_ATOMS: atom_id res chain seq x y z
N MET A 1 -9.61 -8.56 -4.64
CA MET A 1 -9.92 -7.94 -5.95
C MET A 1 -8.65 -7.26 -6.44
N GLU A 2 -8.24 -7.52 -7.66
CA GLU A 2 -7.10 -6.85 -8.29
C GLU A 2 -7.48 -5.42 -8.70
N GLU A 3 -6.50 -4.52 -8.78
CA GLU A 3 -6.76 -3.12 -9.14
C GLU A 3 -7.32 -2.97 -10.56
N GLU A 4 -6.90 -3.81 -11.49
CA GLU A 4 -7.41 -3.83 -12.87
C GLU A 4 -8.89 -4.20 -12.91
N THR A 5 -9.32 -5.18 -12.11
CA THR A 5 -10.74 -5.53 -11.96
C THR A 5 -11.53 -4.35 -11.42
N LEU A 6 -11.00 -3.64 -10.42
CA LEU A 6 -11.68 -2.45 -9.86
C LEU A 6 -11.82 -1.34 -10.90
N LEU A 7 -10.80 -1.09 -11.72
CA LEU A 7 -10.88 -0.09 -12.79
C LEU A 7 -11.94 -0.44 -13.83
N LEU A 8 -12.06 -1.73 -14.20
CA LEU A 8 -13.12 -2.19 -15.10
C LEU A 8 -14.51 -1.98 -14.47
N LEU A 9 -14.69 -2.37 -13.21
CA LEU A 9 -15.95 -2.15 -12.49
C LEU A 9 -16.31 -0.66 -12.41
N ALA A 10 -15.33 0.20 -12.09
CA ALA A 10 -15.56 1.64 -12.03
C ALA A 10 -15.86 2.27 -13.40
N LYS A 11 -15.21 1.79 -14.46
CA LYS A 11 -15.45 2.24 -15.84
C LYS A 11 -16.87 1.94 -16.31
N TYR A 12 -17.38 0.76 -15.97
CA TYR A 12 -18.71 0.29 -16.36
C TYR A 12 -19.74 0.39 -15.22
N HIS A 13 -19.47 1.27 -14.24
CA HIS A 13 -20.28 1.40 -13.04
C HIS A 13 -21.77 1.62 -13.35
N SER A 14 -22.11 2.54 -14.25
CA SER A 14 -23.48 2.85 -14.63
C SER A 14 -24.24 1.68 -15.29
N GLU A 15 -23.53 0.83 -16.03
CA GLU A 15 -24.11 -0.35 -16.65
C GLU A 15 -24.31 -1.46 -15.61
N ILE A 16 -23.30 -1.74 -14.79
CA ILE A 16 -23.30 -2.81 -13.80
C ILE A 16 -24.33 -2.51 -12.68
N SER A 17 -24.44 -1.24 -12.27
CA SER A 17 -25.35 -0.81 -11.21
C SER A 17 -26.84 -0.99 -11.56
N GLN A 18 -27.17 -1.26 -12.83
CA GLN A 18 -28.54 -1.64 -13.22
C GLN A 18 -28.91 -3.06 -12.76
N TYR A 19 -27.93 -3.90 -12.47
CA TYR A 19 -28.12 -5.32 -12.17
C TYR A 19 -27.69 -5.70 -10.75
N THR A 20 -26.83 -4.90 -10.12
CA THR A 20 -26.30 -5.21 -8.79
C THR A 20 -25.88 -3.93 -8.05
N TYR A 21 -25.87 -4.00 -6.73
CA TYR A 21 -25.31 -2.93 -5.91
C TYR A 21 -23.79 -2.91 -6.03
N LEU A 22 -23.22 -1.79 -6.45
CA LEU A 22 -21.79 -1.62 -6.63
C LEU A 22 -21.31 -0.39 -5.86
N LEU A 23 -20.75 -0.61 -4.68
CA LEU A 23 -20.17 0.43 -3.84
C LEU A 23 -18.68 0.55 -4.13
N SER A 24 -18.31 1.51 -4.95
CA SER A 24 -16.92 1.79 -5.30
C SER A 24 -16.71 3.29 -5.54
N PRO A 25 -15.49 3.80 -5.37
CA PRO A 25 -15.16 5.15 -5.82
C PRO A 25 -15.35 5.25 -7.35
N ASP A 26 -15.57 6.46 -7.85
CA ASP A 26 -15.53 6.72 -9.29
C ASP A 26 -14.11 6.50 -9.87
N ILE A 27 -14.06 6.25 -11.19
CA ILE A 27 -12.80 5.94 -11.87
C ILE A 27 -11.76 7.04 -11.72
N VAL A 28 -12.18 8.31 -11.73
CA VAL A 28 -11.26 9.47 -11.63
C VAL A 28 -10.58 9.47 -10.26
N LYS A 29 -11.31 9.20 -9.18
CA LYS A 29 -10.73 9.06 -7.84
C LYS A 29 -9.78 7.88 -7.72
N ILE A 30 -10.13 6.73 -8.31
CA ILE A 30 -9.28 5.55 -8.31
C ILE A 30 -7.96 5.85 -9.03
N GLU A 31 -8.01 6.41 -10.23
CA GLU A 31 -6.81 6.78 -11.00
C GLU A 31 -5.98 7.84 -10.27
N PHE A 32 -6.64 8.82 -9.65
CA PHE A 32 -5.99 9.88 -8.88
C PHE A 32 -5.17 9.32 -7.71
N VAL A 33 -5.75 8.47 -6.87
CA VAL A 33 -5.05 7.95 -5.68
C VAL A 33 -4.01 6.88 -6.01
N ARG A 34 -4.13 6.19 -7.16
CA ARG A 34 -3.12 5.25 -7.66
C ARG A 34 -1.85 5.93 -8.11
N ASP A 35 -1.96 7.17 -8.58
CA ASP A 35 -0.81 7.99 -8.96
C ASP A 35 -0.16 8.59 -7.71
N LYS A 36 0.98 8.01 -7.30
CA LYS A 36 1.72 8.46 -6.11
C LYS A 36 2.12 9.94 -6.18
N GLY A 37 2.38 10.47 -7.38
CA GLY A 37 2.68 11.90 -7.56
C GLY A 37 1.50 12.78 -7.20
N ASN A 38 0.32 12.48 -7.74
CA ASN A 38 -0.91 13.23 -7.45
C ASN A 38 -1.30 13.11 -5.96
N LEU A 39 -1.18 11.89 -5.41
CA LEU A 39 -1.49 11.63 -4.01
C LEU A 39 -0.59 12.43 -3.05
N MET A 40 0.72 12.50 -3.31
CA MET A 40 1.65 13.25 -2.45
C MET A 40 1.36 14.77 -2.53
N GLN A 41 1.11 15.32 -3.72
CA GLN A 41 0.72 16.72 -3.86
C GLN A 41 -0.60 17.03 -3.14
N PHE A 42 -1.56 16.10 -3.21
CA PHE A 42 -2.83 16.25 -2.50
C PHE A 42 -2.64 16.20 -0.99
N SER A 43 -1.84 15.25 -0.47
CA SER A 43 -1.58 15.13 0.97
C SER A 43 -0.93 16.38 1.55
N GLU A 44 0.03 16.97 0.83
CA GLU A 44 0.66 18.25 1.20
C GLU A 44 -0.39 19.37 1.27
N LYS A 45 -1.25 19.48 0.25
CA LYS A 45 -2.31 20.51 0.20
C LYS A 45 -3.29 20.43 1.36
N ILE A 46 -3.60 19.23 1.84
CA ILE A 46 -4.54 19.02 2.97
C ILE A 46 -3.84 18.89 4.33
N GLY A 47 -2.52 19.08 4.38
CA GLY A 47 -1.73 19.01 5.62
C GLY A 47 -1.52 17.61 6.18
N ILE A 48 -1.70 16.54 5.37
CA ILE A 48 -1.36 15.17 5.76
C ILE A 48 0.13 14.94 5.50
N PRO A 49 0.95 14.61 6.52
CA PRO A 49 2.38 14.39 6.36
C PRO A 49 2.69 13.27 5.37
N ALA A 50 3.62 13.54 4.46
CA ALA A 50 4.17 12.59 3.48
C ALA A 50 5.69 12.75 3.40
N PRO A 51 6.43 11.78 2.83
CA PRO A 51 7.83 11.97 2.56
C PRO A 51 8.05 13.16 1.60
N ARG A 52 9.11 13.94 1.80
CA ARG A 52 9.48 15.02 0.88
C ARG A 52 9.60 14.44 -0.53
N THR A 53 8.83 15.00 -1.46
CA THR A 53 8.66 14.42 -2.79
C THR A 53 9.13 15.43 -3.86
N PHE A 54 9.91 14.94 -4.81
CA PHE A 54 10.45 15.69 -5.92
C PHE A 54 9.91 15.10 -7.21
N TYR A 55 9.53 15.98 -8.13
CA TYR A 55 8.90 15.63 -9.39
C TYR A 55 9.85 15.98 -10.53
N ALA A 56 9.92 15.11 -11.52
CA ALA A 56 10.64 15.42 -12.73
C ALA A 56 9.66 15.92 -13.79
N ALA A 57 9.92 17.09 -14.31
CA ALA A 57 9.20 17.66 -15.45
C ALA A 57 10.02 17.50 -16.73
N PRO A 58 9.38 17.30 -17.89
CA PRO A 58 10.07 17.37 -19.17
C PRO A 58 10.55 18.81 -19.41
N SER A 59 11.86 19.05 -19.28
CA SER A 59 12.42 20.35 -19.65
C SER A 59 12.75 20.38 -21.14
N ARG A 60 12.15 21.28 -21.87
CA ARG A 60 12.62 21.65 -23.21
C ARG A 60 13.74 22.69 -23.02
N ARG A 61 14.99 22.28 -23.11
CA ARG A 61 16.06 23.26 -23.40
C ARG A 61 16.10 23.43 -24.92
N PHE A 62 15.75 24.61 -25.38
CA PHE A 62 16.19 25.06 -26.69
C PHE A 62 17.68 25.38 -26.54
N SER A 63 18.56 24.72 -27.30
CA SER A 63 19.90 25.22 -27.52
C SER A 63 19.81 26.44 -28.42
N ASP A 64 20.62 27.47 -28.15
CA ASP A 64 20.66 28.70 -28.96
C ASP A 64 21.01 28.45 -30.44
N ASN A 65 21.37 27.22 -30.82
CA ASN A 65 21.76 26.79 -32.16
C ASN A 65 20.69 25.98 -32.92
N GLY A 66 19.46 25.87 -32.42
CA GLY A 66 18.35 25.22 -33.15
C GLY A 66 18.44 23.69 -33.29
N GLU A 67 19.44 23.05 -32.72
CA GLU A 67 19.50 21.58 -32.64
C GLU A 67 18.72 21.08 -31.44
N GLU A 68 17.92 20.02 -31.60
CA GLU A 68 17.21 19.35 -30.51
C GLU A 68 18.22 18.80 -29.50
N GLY A 69 18.57 19.62 -28.52
CA GLY A 69 19.40 19.24 -27.38
C GLY A 69 18.70 18.15 -26.58
N GLY A 70 19.43 17.11 -26.27
CA GLY A 70 18.90 15.91 -25.62
C GLY A 70 17.97 16.22 -24.43
N LYS A 71 16.90 15.46 -24.30
CA LYS A 71 15.86 15.61 -23.27
C LYS A 71 16.50 15.66 -21.88
N THR A 72 16.65 16.84 -21.35
CA THR A 72 17.10 17.05 -19.96
C THR A 72 15.90 16.93 -19.04
N VAL A 73 16.00 16.14 -18.00
CA VAL A 73 14.95 16.03 -16.99
C VAL A 73 15.22 17.10 -15.93
N ALA A 74 14.31 18.06 -15.80
CA ALA A 74 14.32 19.01 -14.68
C ALA A 74 13.63 18.34 -13.48
N ILE A 75 14.21 18.46 -12.29
CA ILE A 75 13.58 17.97 -11.05
C ILE A 75 12.97 19.19 -10.36
N GLU A 76 11.64 19.17 -10.21
CA GLU A 76 10.84 20.19 -9.54
C GLU A 76 10.33 19.63 -8.19
N GLY A 77 10.15 20.49 -7.19
CA GLY A 77 9.66 20.13 -5.87
C GLY A 77 10.12 21.17 -4.84
N GLU A 78 9.86 20.96 -3.55
CA GLU A 78 10.37 21.87 -2.51
C GLU A 78 11.89 22.05 -2.67
N GLY A 79 12.29 23.18 -3.29
CA GLY A 79 13.70 23.54 -3.52
C GLY A 79 14.23 23.41 -4.96
N GLY A 80 13.43 22.95 -5.94
CA GLY A 80 13.66 23.15 -7.40
C GLY A 80 14.97 22.66 -8.05
N SER A 81 15.86 21.98 -7.32
CA SER A 81 17.17 21.55 -7.83
C SER A 81 17.46 20.09 -7.44
N PRO A 82 18.13 19.31 -8.31
CA PRO A 82 18.63 17.98 -7.95
C PRO A 82 19.54 17.98 -6.71
N SER A 83 20.13 19.15 -6.39
CA SER A 83 20.97 19.32 -5.20
C SER A 83 20.19 19.37 -3.88
N SER A 84 18.89 19.59 -3.91
CA SER A 84 18.02 19.64 -2.71
C SER A 84 17.45 18.28 -2.30
N VAL A 85 17.63 17.25 -3.11
CA VAL A 85 17.20 15.87 -2.78
C VAL A 85 18.03 15.34 -1.61
N PRO A 86 17.41 14.97 -0.47
CA PRO A 86 18.12 14.37 0.64
C PRO A 86 18.53 12.92 0.32
N PHE A 87 19.67 12.49 0.83
CA PHE A 87 20.13 11.10 0.68
C PHE A 87 20.20 10.38 2.03
N PRO A 88 19.85 9.10 2.07
CA PRO A 88 19.36 8.26 0.97
C PRO A 88 18.02 8.73 0.41
N ALA A 89 17.79 8.47 -0.89
CA ALA A 89 16.53 8.77 -1.58
C ALA A 89 15.92 7.49 -2.17
N VAL A 90 14.64 7.56 -2.53
CA VAL A 90 13.91 6.46 -3.16
C VAL A 90 13.26 6.96 -4.43
N ILE A 91 13.52 6.28 -5.55
CA ILE A 91 12.82 6.51 -6.81
C ILE A 91 11.67 5.52 -6.91
N LYS A 92 10.46 6.02 -7.13
CA LYS A 92 9.24 5.20 -7.19
C LYS A 92 8.48 5.48 -8.49
N PRO A 93 8.04 4.45 -9.22
CA PRO A 93 7.04 4.62 -10.26
C PRO A 93 5.79 5.32 -9.70
N ARG A 94 5.18 6.21 -10.49
CA ARG A 94 3.93 6.87 -10.09
C ARG A 94 2.80 5.87 -9.88
N ILE A 95 2.66 4.93 -10.80
CA ILE A 95 1.67 3.85 -10.75
C ILE A 95 2.43 2.52 -10.72
N SER A 96 2.36 1.82 -9.60
CA SER A 96 2.93 0.48 -9.42
C SER A 96 2.39 -0.16 -8.15
N SER A 97 2.42 -1.48 -8.08
CA SER A 97 2.04 -2.27 -6.91
C SER A 97 3.18 -3.22 -6.49
N GLY A 98 3.15 -3.69 -5.25
CA GLY A 98 4.07 -4.70 -4.75
C GLY A 98 5.55 -4.32 -4.83
N SER A 99 5.89 -3.04 -4.64
CA SER A 99 7.25 -2.50 -4.70
C SER A 99 7.95 -2.62 -6.06
N LEU A 100 7.21 -2.90 -7.15
CA LEU A 100 7.76 -3.02 -8.49
C LEU A 100 8.38 -1.70 -8.96
N GLY A 101 9.65 -1.76 -9.39
CA GLY A 101 10.36 -0.60 -9.94
C GLY A 101 10.87 0.41 -8.91
N ILE A 102 10.78 0.11 -7.61
CA ILE A 102 11.38 0.95 -6.56
C ILE A 102 12.90 0.79 -6.57
N VAL A 103 13.61 1.91 -6.53
CA VAL A 103 15.07 1.94 -6.48
C VAL A 103 15.54 2.84 -5.33
N TYR A 104 16.38 2.29 -4.46
CA TYR A 104 17.02 3.04 -3.37
C TYR A 104 18.34 3.65 -3.86
N VAL A 105 18.51 4.95 -3.66
CA VAL A 105 19.68 5.71 -4.09
C VAL A 105 20.40 6.22 -2.86
N LYS A 106 21.62 5.71 -2.63
CA LYS A 106 22.42 6.05 -1.45
C LYS A 106 23.28 7.31 -1.64
N LYS A 107 23.74 7.56 -2.86
CA LYS A 107 24.64 8.66 -3.19
C LYS A 107 24.07 9.54 -4.29
N LYS A 108 24.43 10.82 -4.25
CA LYS A 108 23.96 11.84 -5.21
C LYS A 108 24.34 11.50 -6.65
N GLU A 109 25.52 10.94 -6.87
CA GLU A 109 26.06 10.58 -8.19
C GLU A 109 25.20 9.52 -8.89
N ASP A 110 24.55 8.63 -8.11
CA ASP A 110 23.72 7.54 -8.62
C ASP A 110 22.28 7.97 -8.95
N LEU A 111 21.87 9.19 -8.57
CA LEU A 111 20.48 9.64 -8.70
C LEU A 111 20.03 9.67 -10.17
N ILE A 112 20.74 10.42 -11.01
CA ILE A 112 20.34 10.60 -12.41
C ILE A 112 20.43 9.30 -13.22
N PRO A 113 21.50 8.48 -13.10
CA PRO A 113 21.55 7.19 -13.78
C PRO A 113 20.40 6.25 -13.34
N SER A 114 20.11 6.19 -12.04
CA SER A 114 19.01 5.38 -11.51
C SER A 114 17.65 5.89 -11.95
N TYR A 115 17.45 7.23 -11.94
CA TYR A 115 16.21 7.85 -12.41
C TYR A 115 15.95 7.50 -13.88
N ARG A 116 16.93 7.65 -14.77
CA ARG A 116 16.80 7.34 -16.20
C ARG A 116 16.39 5.89 -16.42
N ARG A 117 17.05 4.94 -15.75
CA ARG A 117 16.73 3.51 -15.83
C ARG A 117 15.29 3.19 -15.40
N VAL A 118 14.79 3.84 -14.33
CA VAL A 118 13.39 3.66 -13.90
C VAL A 118 12.45 4.34 -14.89
N HIS A 119 12.80 5.53 -15.37
CA HIS A 119 11.99 6.32 -16.31
C HIS A 119 11.77 5.61 -17.66
N GLU A 120 12.75 4.86 -18.15
CA GLU A 120 12.63 4.08 -19.39
C GLU A 120 11.46 3.08 -19.34
N ARG A 121 11.21 2.49 -18.18
CA ARG A 121 10.15 1.50 -17.98
C ARG A 121 8.89 2.10 -17.38
N PHE A 122 9.05 3.10 -16.52
CA PHE A 122 7.98 3.77 -15.77
C PHE A 122 8.14 5.29 -15.94
N PRO A 123 7.44 5.91 -16.92
CA PRO A 123 7.61 7.32 -17.23
C PRO A 123 7.37 8.25 -16.03
N PHE A 124 8.24 9.22 -15.86
CA PHE A 124 8.17 10.28 -14.85
C PHE A 124 7.99 9.77 -13.40
N PRO A 125 8.86 8.86 -12.92
CA PRO A 125 8.81 8.41 -11.54
C PRO A 125 9.02 9.57 -10.58
N ILE A 126 8.51 9.45 -9.35
CA ILE A 126 8.79 10.41 -8.28
C ILE A 126 10.09 10.03 -7.56
N ILE A 127 10.76 11.05 -6.99
CA ILE A 127 11.88 10.88 -6.08
C ILE A 127 11.40 11.29 -4.69
N GLN A 128 11.62 10.46 -3.70
CA GLN A 128 11.24 10.76 -2.32
C GLN A 128 12.42 10.64 -1.37
N GLU A 129 12.39 11.40 -0.27
CA GLU A 129 13.27 11.11 0.85
C GLU A 129 13.03 9.67 1.34
N TRP A 130 14.10 9.01 1.74
CA TRP A 130 13.98 7.72 2.40
C TRP A 130 13.59 7.91 3.87
N ILE A 131 12.46 7.29 4.26
CA ILE A 131 12.08 7.24 5.67
C ILE A 131 12.79 6.04 6.31
N PRO A 132 13.59 6.25 7.37
CA PRO A 132 14.31 5.16 8.04
C PRO A 132 13.38 4.08 8.59
N ASP A 133 13.92 2.88 8.80
CA ASP A 133 13.22 1.84 9.52
C ASP A 133 13.26 2.13 11.04
N GLY A 134 12.36 1.48 11.79
CA GLY A 134 12.28 1.63 13.26
C GLY A 134 10.95 2.21 13.77
N GLY A 135 10.30 3.10 13.01
CA GLY A 135 8.99 3.64 13.40
C GLY A 135 7.81 2.70 13.11
N GLY A 136 8.00 1.73 12.21
CA GLY A 136 6.97 0.77 11.80
C GLY A 136 6.17 1.22 10.58
N VAL A 137 5.50 0.24 9.95
CA VAL A 137 4.59 0.45 8.82
C VAL A 137 3.18 0.08 9.27
N TYR A 138 2.23 0.92 8.92
CA TYR A 138 0.84 0.82 9.37
C TYR A 138 -0.11 0.92 8.19
N GLY A 139 -1.26 0.25 8.29
CA GLY A 139 -2.39 0.44 7.41
C GLY A 139 -3.56 1.03 8.16
N PHE A 140 -4.13 2.12 7.63
CA PHE A 140 -5.45 2.61 8.00
C PHE A 140 -6.43 2.15 6.93
N SER A 141 -7.46 1.44 7.32
CA SER A 141 -8.49 0.89 6.42
C SER A 141 -9.84 1.43 6.78
N ALA A 142 -10.67 1.76 5.78
CA ALA A 142 -12.00 2.28 6.05
C ALA A 142 -13.03 1.84 4.98
N LEU A 143 -14.31 1.90 5.40
CA LEU A 143 -15.49 1.76 4.55
C LEU A 143 -16.31 3.03 4.66
N TYR A 144 -16.66 3.60 3.52
CA TYR A 144 -17.50 4.78 3.41
C TYR A 144 -18.75 4.47 2.59
N ASP A 145 -19.87 5.07 2.95
CA ASP A 145 -21.12 4.95 2.20
C ASP A 145 -21.14 5.87 0.96
N GLU A 146 -22.23 5.83 0.21
CA GLU A 146 -22.44 6.66 -1.00
C GLU A 146 -22.45 8.17 -0.71
N ALA A 147 -22.81 8.55 0.51
CA ALA A 147 -22.75 9.95 0.98
C ALA A 147 -21.38 10.34 1.55
N SER A 148 -20.35 9.51 1.34
CA SER A 148 -19.00 9.70 1.88
C SER A 148 -18.95 9.81 3.40
N LYS A 149 -19.83 9.09 4.10
CA LYS A 149 -19.82 8.97 5.57
C LYS A 149 -19.12 7.68 5.96
N VAL A 150 -18.21 7.75 6.93
CA VAL A 150 -17.51 6.58 7.44
C VAL A 150 -18.49 5.60 8.09
N LYS A 151 -18.37 4.32 7.74
CA LYS A 151 -19.15 3.21 8.29
C LYS A 151 -18.30 2.24 9.09
N ALA A 152 -17.02 2.12 8.77
CA ALA A 152 -16.07 1.34 9.56
C ALA A 152 -14.65 1.87 9.36
N ALA A 153 -13.80 1.74 10.39
CA ALA A 153 -12.38 2.01 10.28
C ALA A 153 -11.56 1.05 11.15
N PHE A 154 -10.32 0.78 10.70
CA PHE A 154 -9.43 -0.16 11.36
C PHE A 154 -7.97 0.25 11.14
N VAL A 155 -7.14 0.16 12.18
CA VAL A 155 -5.69 0.40 12.08
C VAL A 155 -4.93 -0.87 12.44
N HIS A 156 -3.93 -1.19 11.62
CA HIS A 156 -3.03 -2.30 11.88
C HIS A 156 -1.58 -1.92 11.65
N ARG A 157 -0.68 -2.64 12.32
CA ARG A 157 0.77 -2.55 12.13
C ARG A 157 1.25 -3.77 11.36
N LYS A 158 2.12 -3.56 10.36
CA LYS A 158 2.87 -4.63 9.71
C LYS A 158 4.04 -5.01 10.60
N LEU A 159 4.04 -6.22 11.14
CA LEU A 159 5.14 -6.76 11.94
C LEU A 159 6.20 -7.40 11.07
N ARG A 160 5.78 -8.08 9.99
CA ARG A 160 6.64 -8.67 8.97
C ARG A 160 6.07 -8.44 7.58
N MET A 161 6.96 -8.37 6.60
CA MET A 161 6.64 -8.12 5.18
C MET A 161 7.52 -8.99 4.29
N TYR A 162 7.06 -9.31 3.11
CA TYR A 162 7.92 -9.92 2.10
C TYR A 162 7.71 -9.21 0.74
N PRO A 163 8.78 -8.75 0.07
CA PRO A 163 10.20 -8.73 0.49
C PRO A 163 10.46 -8.05 1.84
N VAL A 164 11.57 -8.43 2.50
CA VAL A 164 11.89 -7.99 3.88
C VAL A 164 12.00 -6.46 3.99
N GLN A 165 12.49 -5.79 2.94
CA GLN A 165 12.69 -4.33 2.89
C GLN A 165 11.41 -3.53 2.63
N GLY A 166 10.32 -4.20 2.27
CA GLY A 166 9.03 -3.57 2.00
C GLY A 166 8.18 -4.40 1.03
N GLY A 167 6.92 -4.60 1.37
CA GLY A 167 5.99 -5.41 0.59
C GLY A 167 4.68 -5.65 1.31
N PRO A 168 3.87 -6.60 0.85
CA PRO A 168 2.67 -7.00 1.55
C PRO A 168 2.99 -7.55 2.96
N SER A 169 2.05 -7.35 3.88
CA SER A 169 2.16 -7.86 5.25
C SER A 169 2.10 -9.38 5.26
N THR A 170 3.09 -10.02 5.87
CA THR A 170 3.11 -11.47 6.11
C THR A 170 2.72 -11.81 7.55
N LEU A 171 2.94 -10.89 8.47
CA LEU A 171 2.41 -10.87 9.82
C LEU A 171 1.99 -9.44 10.16
N GLY A 172 0.75 -9.25 10.58
CA GLY A 172 0.21 -7.98 11.02
C GLY A 172 -0.50 -8.09 12.37
N GLU A 173 -0.66 -6.96 13.05
CA GLU A 173 -1.32 -6.86 14.34
C GLU A 173 -2.30 -5.68 14.35
N GLY A 174 -3.53 -5.90 14.83
CA GLY A 174 -4.49 -4.84 15.10
C GLY A 174 -4.03 -3.98 16.27
N VAL A 175 -3.95 -2.66 16.05
CA VAL A 175 -3.41 -1.74 17.05
C VAL A 175 -4.34 -0.55 17.27
N ASP A 176 -4.33 0.00 18.48
CA ASP A 176 -4.90 1.32 18.75
C ASP A 176 -3.84 2.39 18.45
N HIS A 177 -4.13 3.24 17.47
CA HIS A 177 -3.25 4.34 17.07
C HIS A 177 -4.09 5.59 16.74
N PRO A 178 -4.49 6.38 17.77
CA PRO A 178 -5.44 7.50 17.59
C PRO A 178 -5.03 8.51 16.53
N ARG A 179 -3.76 8.90 16.48
CA ARG A 179 -3.24 9.83 15.47
C ARG A 179 -3.38 9.29 14.04
N LEU A 180 -3.12 8.00 13.84
CA LEU A 180 -3.30 7.38 12.52
C LEU A 180 -4.77 7.26 12.14
N MET A 181 -5.64 6.97 13.10
CA MET A 181 -7.09 6.96 12.89
C MET A 181 -7.56 8.35 12.45
N GLU A 182 -7.18 9.41 13.16
CA GLU A 182 -7.51 10.79 12.80
C GLU A 182 -7.00 11.17 11.40
N MET A 183 -5.72 10.92 11.12
CA MET A 183 -5.11 11.24 9.83
C MET A 183 -5.76 10.47 8.68
N GLY A 184 -6.05 9.18 8.88
CA GLY A 184 -6.71 8.35 7.88
C GLY A 184 -8.14 8.82 7.58
N LEU A 185 -8.93 9.13 8.61
CA LEU A 185 -10.26 9.70 8.46
C LEU A 185 -10.22 11.05 7.74
N ALA A 186 -9.31 11.95 8.12
CA ALA A 186 -9.14 13.24 7.46
C ALA A 186 -8.79 13.10 5.97
N LEU A 187 -7.89 12.17 5.63
CA LEU A 187 -7.49 11.87 4.25
C LEU A 187 -8.67 11.40 3.40
N PHE A 188 -9.40 10.38 3.86
CA PHE A 188 -10.51 9.82 3.11
C PHE A 188 -11.73 10.77 3.04
N ASN A 189 -11.98 11.55 4.11
CA ASN A 189 -12.99 12.61 4.09
C ASN A 189 -12.66 13.69 3.04
N ALA A 190 -11.41 14.17 2.99
CA ALA A 190 -10.97 15.16 2.01
C ALA A 190 -11.07 14.64 0.55
N LEU A 191 -10.95 13.33 0.34
CA LEU A 191 -11.16 12.67 -0.94
C LEU A 191 -12.65 12.47 -1.29
N ASN A 192 -13.58 12.74 -0.37
CA ASN A 192 -14.99 12.35 -0.48
C ASN A 192 -15.09 10.87 -0.92
N TRP A 193 -14.47 9.99 -0.12
CA TRP A 193 -14.32 8.58 -0.46
C TRP A 193 -15.65 7.83 -0.43
N VAL A 194 -15.74 6.79 -1.27
CA VAL A 194 -16.89 5.86 -1.30
C VAL A 194 -16.33 4.44 -1.39
N GLY A 195 -16.96 3.49 -0.70
CA GLY A 195 -16.52 2.10 -0.65
C GLY A 195 -15.32 1.88 0.27
N VAL A 196 -14.60 0.80 0.02
CA VAL A 196 -13.43 0.41 0.83
C VAL A 196 -12.16 1.05 0.31
N GLY A 197 -11.21 1.30 1.23
CA GLY A 197 -9.86 1.71 0.91
C GLY A 197 -8.91 1.52 2.07
N MET A 198 -7.61 1.40 1.76
CA MET A 198 -6.55 1.33 2.76
C MET A 198 -5.44 2.32 2.42
N ALA A 199 -5.13 3.21 3.34
CA ALA A 199 -3.95 4.08 3.28
C ALA A 199 -2.79 3.45 4.05
N GLU A 200 -1.62 3.40 3.44
CA GLU A 200 -0.40 2.92 4.07
C GLU A 200 0.42 4.11 4.58
N PHE A 201 0.88 3.99 5.83
CA PHE A 201 1.72 4.98 6.49
C PHE A 201 3.01 4.33 6.99
N LYS A 202 4.12 5.04 6.89
CA LYS A 202 5.37 4.70 7.57
C LYS A 202 5.66 5.75 8.63
N VAL A 203 5.82 5.34 9.87
CA VAL A 203 6.20 6.26 10.96
C VAL A 203 7.67 6.56 10.83
N ASP A 204 8.00 7.84 10.76
CA ASP A 204 9.38 8.28 10.72
C ASP A 204 9.97 8.22 12.15
N PRO A 205 11.01 7.43 12.40
CA PRO A 205 11.57 7.30 13.74
C PRO A 205 12.30 8.57 14.20
N ARG A 206 12.57 9.52 13.31
CA ARG A 206 13.27 10.78 13.63
C ARG A 206 12.35 11.77 14.35
N ASP A 207 11.04 11.74 14.06
CA ASP A 207 10.06 12.69 14.58
C ASP A 207 8.78 12.02 15.14
N GLY A 208 8.64 10.70 14.97
CA GLY A 208 7.46 9.93 15.37
C GLY A 208 6.21 10.23 14.54
N ILE A 209 6.35 10.89 13.39
CA ILE A 209 5.22 11.31 12.57
C ILE A 209 4.91 10.24 11.51
N PRO A 210 3.65 9.74 11.43
CA PRO A 210 3.22 8.89 10.34
C PRO A 210 3.23 9.68 9.03
N LYS A 211 3.89 9.14 7.99
CA LYS A 211 3.95 9.72 6.64
C LYS A 211 3.20 8.83 5.67
N LEU A 212 2.32 9.44 4.88
CA LEU A 212 1.51 8.74 3.88
C LEU A 212 2.41 8.18 2.78
N MET A 213 2.25 6.90 2.46
CA MET A 213 3.02 6.21 1.44
C MET A 213 2.22 5.94 0.17
N GLU A 214 0.99 5.43 0.32
CA GLU A 214 0.09 5.10 -0.80
C GLU A 214 -1.34 4.89 -0.31
N ILE A 215 -2.30 4.86 -1.25
CA ILE A 215 -3.67 4.40 -1.02
C ILE A 215 -3.93 3.20 -1.94
N ASN A 216 -4.46 2.13 -1.36
CA ASN A 216 -5.01 0.98 -2.06
C ASN A 216 -6.54 1.13 -2.12
N PRO A 217 -7.14 1.45 -3.28
CA PRO A 217 -8.58 1.72 -3.42
C PRO A 217 -9.42 0.44 -3.46
N ARG A 218 -9.05 -0.57 -2.74
CA ARG A 218 -9.59 -1.93 -2.77
C ARG A 218 -9.39 -2.64 -1.45
N PHE A 219 -9.97 -3.83 -1.30
CA PHE A 219 -9.57 -4.75 -0.23
C PHE A 219 -8.07 -5.06 -0.29
N TRP A 220 -7.47 -5.26 0.85
CA TRP A 220 -6.03 -5.46 1.06
C TRP A 220 -5.72 -6.88 1.54
N GLY A 221 -4.48 -7.32 1.40
CA GLY A 221 -4.08 -8.70 1.69
C GLY A 221 -4.25 -9.13 3.14
N SER A 222 -4.18 -8.21 4.10
CA SER A 222 -4.41 -8.48 5.53
C SER A 222 -5.86 -8.23 5.99
N LEU A 223 -6.85 -8.30 5.09
CA LEU A 223 -8.27 -8.07 5.41
C LEU A 223 -8.75 -8.96 6.56
N GLN A 224 -8.33 -10.22 6.58
CA GLN A 224 -8.70 -11.18 7.63
C GLN A 224 -8.35 -10.69 9.04
N LEU A 225 -7.35 -9.84 9.18
CA LEU A 225 -7.00 -9.23 10.47
C LEU A 225 -8.13 -8.32 10.98
N ALA A 226 -8.70 -7.50 10.10
CA ALA A 226 -9.82 -6.63 10.46
C ALA A 226 -11.05 -7.45 10.86
N VAL A 227 -11.36 -8.50 10.09
CA VAL A 227 -12.47 -9.44 10.39
C VAL A 227 -12.26 -10.08 11.76
N ALA A 228 -11.07 -10.63 12.03
CA ALA A 228 -10.73 -11.25 13.31
C ALA A 228 -10.74 -10.25 14.49
N SER A 229 -10.55 -8.95 14.21
CA SER A 229 -10.63 -7.88 15.20
C SER A 229 -12.06 -7.34 15.40
N GLY A 230 -13.05 -7.87 14.68
CA GLY A 230 -14.46 -7.48 14.80
C GLY A 230 -14.93 -6.43 13.78
N VAL A 231 -14.11 -6.11 12.76
CA VAL A 231 -14.48 -5.19 11.68
C VAL A 231 -14.58 -5.99 10.38
N ASP A 232 -15.73 -6.61 10.15
CA ASP A 232 -15.99 -7.43 8.95
C ASP A 232 -16.44 -6.54 7.77
N PHE A 233 -15.49 -5.92 7.10
CA PHE A 233 -15.74 -5.04 5.96
C PHE A 233 -16.59 -5.67 4.85
N PRO A 234 -16.34 -6.92 4.40
CA PRO A 234 -17.20 -7.59 3.42
C PRO A 234 -18.65 -7.72 3.88
N TYR A 235 -18.87 -8.15 5.12
CA TYR A 235 -20.20 -8.31 5.67
C TYR A 235 -20.92 -6.95 5.82
N LEU A 236 -20.21 -5.91 6.25
CA LEU A 236 -20.75 -4.56 6.34
C LEU A 236 -21.17 -4.02 4.96
N MET A 237 -20.39 -4.29 3.92
CA MET A 237 -20.78 -3.95 2.54
C MET A 237 -22.04 -4.72 2.09
N LEU A 238 -22.17 -5.99 2.44
CA LEU A 238 -23.37 -6.78 2.16
C LEU A 238 -24.60 -6.19 2.86
N LYS A 239 -24.46 -5.79 4.13
CA LYS A 239 -25.53 -5.09 4.85
C LYS A 239 -25.97 -3.81 4.13
N MET A 240 -25.02 -3.00 3.69
CA MET A 240 -25.31 -1.77 2.94
C MET A 240 -26.01 -2.09 1.62
N ALA A 241 -25.60 -3.14 0.90
CA ALA A 241 -26.24 -3.60 -0.32
C ALA A 241 -27.70 -4.05 -0.10
N ASN A 242 -28.01 -4.59 1.09
CA ASN A 242 -29.36 -4.97 1.49
C ASN A 242 -30.19 -3.79 2.04
N GLY A 243 -29.62 -2.57 2.08
CA GLY A 243 -30.29 -1.40 2.66
C GLY A 243 -30.38 -1.41 4.19
N GLU A 244 -29.59 -2.26 4.85
CA GLU A 244 -29.56 -2.33 6.31
C GLU A 244 -28.75 -1.15 6.88
N SER A 245 -29.32 -0.46 7.86
CA SER A 245 -28.62 0.58 8.63
C SER A 245 -27.86 -0.04 9.81
N PHE A 246 -26.67 0.51 10.10
CA PHE A 246 -25.89 0.17 11.28
C PHE A 246 -25.04 1.36 11.72
N GLU A 247 -24.74 1.41 13.02
CA GLU A 247 -23.84 2.43 13.57
C GLU A 247 -22.40 2.24 13.07
N PRO A 248 -21.63 3.32 12.89
CA PRO A 248 -20.22 3.23 12.48
C PRO A 248 -19.39 2.40 13.45
N ILE A 249 -18.61 1.46 12.93
CA ILE A 249 -17.69 0.61 13.71
C ILE A 249 -16.30 1.21 13.67
N LEU A 250 -15.95 1.94 14.72
CA LEU A 250 -14.64 2.59 14.87
C LEU A 250 -13.81 2.02 16.03
N HIS A 251 -14.40 1.09 16.80
CA HIS A 251 -13.76 0.38 17.90
C HIS A 251 -13.67 -1.11 17.57
N TYR A 252 -12.54 -1.73 17.88
CA TYR A 252 -12.22 -3.10 17.53
C TYR A 252 -11.29 -3.74 18.56
N ALA A 253 -11.15 -5.06 18.49
CA ALA A 253 -10.22 -5.79 19.35
C ALA A 253 -8.77 -5.55 18.93
N VAL A 254 -7.98 -5.00 19.85
CA VAL A 254 -6.53 -4.77 19.69
C VAL A 254 -5.74 -6.03 20.05
N GLY A 255 -4.56 -6.22 19.45
CA GLY A 255 -3.65 -7.34 19.73
C GLY A 255 -3.99 -8.63 18.99
N LYS A 256 -5.05 -8.66 18.18
CA LYS A 256 -5.26 -9.75 17.22
C LYS A 256 -4.21 -9.68 16.14
N ARG A 257 -3.75 -10.88 15.66
CA ARG A 257 -2.73 -11.01 14.63
C ARG A 257 -3.25 -11.79 13.45
N PHE A 258 -2.77 -11.42 12.27
CA PHE A 258 -2.98 -12.14 11.01
C PHE A 258 -1.63 -12.62 10.49
N ARG A 259 -1.58 -13.86 10.02
CA ARG A 259 -0.36 -14.45 9.48
C ARG A 259 -0.61 -15.13 8.14
N TRP A 260 0.02 -14.60 7.09
CA TRP A 260 0.14 -15.27 5.80
C TRP A 260 1.36 -16.21 5.86
N LEU A 261 1.13 -17.44 6.34
CA LEU A 261 2.21 -18.38 6.66
C LEU A 261 2.92 -18.87 5.42
N LEU A 262 2.16 -19.51 4.50
CA LEU A 262 2.70 -20.06 3.27
C LEU A 262 3.01 -18.97 2.26
N LEU A 263 4.19 -19.03 1.63
CA LEU A 263 4.68 -18.07 0.63
C LEU A 263 4.96 -16.66 1.18
N GLY A 264 4.33 -16.24 2.25
CA GLY A 264 4.55 -14.94 2.88
C GLY A 264 5.61 -15.00 3.99
N ASP A 265 5.18 -15.44 5.17
CA ASP A 265 6.02 -15.41 6.38
C ASP A 265 7.16 -16.43 6.33
N LEU A 266 6.96 -17.54 5.63
CA LEU A 266 8.02 -18.51 5.35
C LEU A 266 9.15 -17.87 4.53
N PHE A 267 8.82 -17.12 3.48
CA PHE A 267 9.84 -16.44 2.67
C PHE A 267 10.48 -15.27 3.43
N HIS A 268 9.72 -14.55 4.23
CA HIS A 268 10.30 -13.58 5.14
C HIS A 268 11.34 -14.23 6.04
N PHE A 269 11.00 -15.38 6.67
CA PHE A 269 11.91 -16.10 7.55
C PHE A 269 13.18 -16.57 6.82
N VAL A 270 13.05 -17.17 5.64
CA VAL A 270 14.20 -17.68 4.88
C VAL A 270 15.14 -16.55 4.45
N ASN A 271 14.58 -15.40 4.03
CA ASN A 271 15.37 -14.28 3.48
C ASN A 271 15.78 -13.24 4.53
N ASN A 272 15.33 -13.35 5.79
CA ASN A 272 15.70 -12.41 6.83
C ASN A 272 17.00 -12.84 7.53
N PRO A 273 18.07 -12.04 7.50
CA PRO A 273 19.32 -12.33 8.22
C PRO A 273 19.12 -12.54 9.72
N ASN A 274 18.13 -11.84 10.32
CA ASN A 274 17.82 -11.90 11.75
C ASN A 274 16.70 -12.88 12.09
N ARG A 275 16.42 -13.87 11.23
CA ARG A 275 15.26 -14.77 11.32
C ARG A 275 15.03 -15.46 12.65
N PHE A 276 16.08 -15.77 13.39
CA PHE A 276 15.99 -16.43 14.70
C PHE A 276 15.75 -15.45 15.87
N HIS A 277 15.80 -14.13 15.61
CA HIS A 277 15.60 -13.08 16.60
C HIS A 277 14.31 -12.26 16.31
N LEU A 278 13.39 -12.84 15.53
CA LEU A 278 12.11 -12.21 15.23
C LEU A 278 11.21 -12.14 16.47
N HIS A 279 10.51 -11.03 16.62
CA HIS A 279 9.49 -10.83 17.64
C HIS A 279 8.16 -10.37 16.98
N PRO A 280 7.06 -11.16 17.07
CA PRO A 280 6.99 -12.53 17.64
C PRO A 280 7.90 -13.53 16.92
N SER A 281 8.24 -14.65 17.58
CA SER A 281 9.04 -15.71 16.94
C SER A 281 8.34 -16.25 15.68
N PHE A 282 9.13 -16.68 14.68
CA PHE A 282 8.55 -17.41 13.55
C PHE A 282 7.87 -18.72 13.98
N PHE A 283 8.39 -19.36 15.02
CA PHE A 283 7.92 -20.66 15.54
C PHE A 283 6.71 -20.56 16.48
N ASP A 284 6.19 -19.35 16.68
CA ASP A 284 4.98 -19.13 17.47
C ASP A 284 3.73 -19.45 16.63
N PHE A 285 3.47 -20.75 16.45
CA PHE A 285 2.36 -21.26 15.62
C PHE A 285 1.04 -21.41 16.38
N PHE A 286 1.07 -21.39 17.71
CA PHE A 286 -0.08 -21.71 18.56
C PHE A 286 -0.57 -20.51 19.38
N ASP A 287 -0.15 -19.29 19.04
CA ASP A 287 -0.68 -18.08 19.67
C ASP A 287 -2.19 -17.97 19.41
N PRO A 288 -3.04 -17.95 20.44
CA PRO A 288 -4.49 -17.91 20.32
C PRO A 288 -5.01 -16.60 19.71
N ASN A 289 -4.17 -15.56 19.64
CA ASN A 289 -4.51 -14.30 19.02
C ASN A 289 -4.10 -14.22 17.53
N THR A 290 -3.45 -15.25 17.00
CA THR A 290 -2.98 -15.31 15.61
C THR A 290 -3.96 -16.09 14.74
N PHE A 291 -4.50 -15.42 13.71
CA PHE A 291 -5.35 -15.99 12.69
C PHE A 291 -4.55 -16.17 11.40
N TYR A 292 -4.78 -17.26 10.71
CA TYR A 292 -4.11 -17.58 9.45
C TYR A 292 -5.02 -17.28 8.26
N ASP A 293 -4.42 -16.90 7.13
CA ASP A 293 -5.18 -16.50 5.93
C ASP A 293 -5.92 -17.66 5.26
N VAL A 294 -5.27 -18.84 5.15
CA VAL A 294 -5.85 -20.01 4.46
C VAL A 294 -5.95 -21.25 5.33
N ILE A 295 -5.61 -21.14 6.62
CA ILE A 295 -5.68 -22.28 7.55
C ILE A 295 -6.93 -22.13 8.41
N SER A 296 -7.95 -22.92 8.13
CA SER A 296 -9.16 -23.04 8.94
C SER A 296 -9.38 -24.49 9.35
N LYS A 297 -9.89 -24.68 10.59
CA LYS A 297 -10.30 -26.02 11.07
C LYS A 297 -11.58 -26.48 10.39
N ASP A 298 -12.45 -25.52 10.03
CA ASP A 298 -13.75 -25.79 9.44
C ASP A 298 -13.68 -26.02 7.93
N ASP A 299 -12.63 -25.50 7.27
CA ASP A 299 -12.36 -25.70 5.85
C ASP A 299 -10.85 -25.86 5.57
N PRO A 300 -10.33 -27.11 5.59
CA PRO A 300 -8.91 -27.39 5.37
C PRO A 300 -8.49 -27.43 3.88
N LEU A 301 -9.46 -27.48 2.93
CA LEU A 301 -9.16 -27.62 1.50
C LEU A 301 -8.37 -26.47 0.89
N PRO A 302 -8.61 -25.17 1.22
CA PRO A 302 -7.79 -24.08 0.74
C PRO A 302 -6.31 -24.21 1.13
N PHE A 303 -6.04 -24.72 2.34
CA PHE A 303 -4.66 -24.99 2.77
C PHE A 303 -3.99 -26.06 1.92
N LEU A 304 -4.66 -27.17 1.64
CA LEU A 304 -4.15 -28.24 0.78
C LEU A 304 -3.92 -27.71 -0.66
N GLY A 305 -4.83 -26.88 -1.18
CA GLY A 305 -4.66 -26.19 -2.46
C GLY A 305 -3.42 -25.30 -2.47
N SER A 306 -3.18 -24.54 -1.43
CA SER A 306 -1.99 -23.68 -1.29
C SER A 306 -0.70 -24.49 -1.23
N MET A 307 -0.71 -25.66 -0.58
CA MET A 307 0.43 -26.60 -0.58
C MET A 307 0.73 -27.14 -1.98
N ALA A 308 -0.32 -27.49 -2.74
CA ALA A 308 -0.15 -27.93 -4.14
C ALA A 308 0.43 -26.79 -4.99
N THR A 309 -0.02 -25.56 -4.81
CA THR A 309 0.50 -24.36 -5.50
C THR A 309 1.98 -24.13 -5.21
N LEU A 310 2.44 -24.41 -3.98
CA LEU A 310 3.88 -24.34 -3.63
C LEU A 310 4.75 -25.17 -4.58
N SER A 311 4.26 -26.32 -5.04
CA SER A 311 5.01 -27.16 -6.00
C SER A 311 5.18 -26.46 -7.35
N THR A 312 4.24 -25.62 -7.77
CA THR A 312 4.34 -24.91 -9.05
C THR A 312 5.41 -23.82 -9.04
N PHE A 313 5.73 -23.22 -7.85
CA PHE A 313 6.82 -22.25 -7.73
C PHE A 313 8.18 -22.80 -8.12
N LEU A 314 8.38 -24.12 -7.99
CA LEU A 314 9.63 -24.76 -8.38
C LEU A 314 9.81 -24.83 -9.91
N TYR A 315 8.72 -24.79 -10.67
CA TYR A 315 8.70 -25.01 -12.12
C TYR A 315 8.35 -23.75 -12.92
N ASP A 316 7.66 -22.77 -12.34
CA ASP A 316 7.23 -21.55 -13.03
C ASP A 316 8.32 -20.46 -12.98
N ARG A 317 8.70 -19.92 -14.17
CA ARG A 317 9.72 -18.87 -14.29
C ARG A 317 9.28 -17.52 -13.73
N GLU A 318 7.99 -17.16 -13.82
CA GLU A 318 7.49 -15.92 -13.27
C GLU A 318 7.44 -15.96 -11.74
N MET A 319 7.07 -17.13 -11.20
CA MET A 319 7.08 -17.37 -9.77
C MET A 319 8.50 -17.38 -9.19
N LYS A 320 9.50 -17.90 -9.95
CA LYS A 320 10.92 -17.78 -9.54
C LYS A 320 11.37 -16.32 -9.42
N ARG A 321 10.94 -15.44 -10.34
CA ARG A 321 11.22 -13.99 -10.25
C ARG A 321 10.58 -13.33 -9.02
N PHE A 322 9.49 -13.88 -8.48
CA PHE A 322 8.91 -13.41 -7.22
C PHE A 322 9.80 -13.75 -6.00
N LEU A 323 10.52 -14.87 -6.07
CA LEU A 323 11.46 -15.31 -5.03
C LEU A 323 12.80 -14.55 -5.06
N GLU A 324 13.18 -14.01 -6.22
CA GLU A 324 14.42 -13.27 -6.44
C GLU A 324 14.30 -11.76 -6.11
N ARG A 325 13.13 -11.32 -5.64
CA ARG A 325 12.86 -9.94 -5.16
C ARG A 325 13.17 -9.82 -3.68
#